data_aeeb0b7e3f1660d1e169cefafdf52335
#
_entry.id   aeeb0b7e3f1660d1e169cefafdf52335
#
_cell.length_a   1.000
_cell.length_b   1.000
_cell.length_c   1.000
_cell.angle_alpha   90.00
_cell.angle_beta   90.00
_cell.angle_gamma   90.00
#
_symmetry.space_group_name_H-M   'P 1'
#
loop_
_entity.id
_entity.type
_entity.pdbx_description
1 polymer ?
#
loop_
_entity_poly.entity_id
_entity_poly.type
_entity_poly.pdbx_seq_one_letter_code
_entity_poly.pdbx_strand_id
1 'polypeptide(L)'
;MQSTMMKAQLGSTTPRASVARGATCAMLPTRKAPATLKQAVRKTTLKARGGKCGPVRETVTMMPIGVPRVPYRTPGENSWQWVDIWNCLYRERIIFLGQQIDEELGNQLVGTMLYLDSIDGQKDMYLYINSMGGDVVPTLAIYDTMSFCKSDVGTVGFGGAMAMGGFLLACGAKGKRAVLPNTKIMIHQPSGAARGQAADIYNEARELLRLRTYMSTVLAQAVDKPMERVKEEFKRDFYFSPKEAVEYGVIDRIIYPRKLKSLGL
;
A
#
# COMPACT_ATOMS: atom_id res chain seq x y z
N MET A 1 -57.38 33.84 14.37
CA MET A 1 -57.09 35.07 15.16
C MET A 1 -55.56 35.14 15.29
N GLN A 2 -55.03 36.18 14.60
CA GLN A 2 -53.80 36.96 14.85
C GLN A 2 -52.49 36.18 15.16
N SER A 3 -51.73 35.95 14.20
CA SER A 3 -50.53 36.59 13.64
C SER A 3 -49.80 37.56 14.57
N THR A 4 -48.60 37.19 15.01
CA THR A 4 -47.59 38.16 15.44
C THR A 4 -46.24 37.80 14.81
N MET A 5 -45.90 38.52 13.73
CA MET A 5 -44.58 38.59 13.15
C MET A 5 -43.66 39.37 14.08
N MET A 6 -42.51 38.76 14.42
CA MET A 6 -41.43 39.49 15.08
C MET A 6 -40.25 39.57 14.09
N LYS A 7 -40.07 40.73 13.48
CA LYS A 7 -38.93 41.13 12.68
C LYS A 7 -37.72 41.32 13.59
N ALA A 8 -36.69 40.54 13.44
CA ALA A 8 -35.36 40.81 13.98
C ALA A 8 -34.51 41.49 12.91
N GLN A 9 -34.07 42.72 13.22
CA GLN A 9 -33.16 43.52 12.41
C GLN A 9 -31.75 42.95 12.45
N LEU A 10 -31.17 42.74 11.27
CA LEU A 10 -29.74 42.44 11.06
C LEU A 10 -28.95 43.75 11.22
N GLY A 11 -28.19 43.85 12.32
CA GLY A 11 -27.14 44.85 12.50
C GLY A 11 -25.82 44.32 11.99
N SER A 12 -25.35 44.80 10.86
CA SER A 12 -24.02 44.56 10.31
C SER A 12 -22.97 45.41 11.04
N THR A 13 -22.07 44.76 11.77
CA THR A 13 -20.82 45.39 12.20
C THR A 13 -19.66 44.40 11.96
N THR A 14 -18.97 44.64 10.87
CA THR A 14 -17.68 44.03 10.59
C THR A 14 -16.58 44.73 11.38
N PRO A 15 -15.72 44.03 12.13
CA PRO A 15 -14.48 44.60 12.63
C PRO A 15 -13.41 44.52 11.55
N ARG A 16 -12.91 45.68 11.20
CA ARG A 16 -11.77 45.92 10.32
C ARG A 16 -10.48 45.38 10.97
N ALA A 17 -9.86 44.33 10.39
CA ALA A 17 -8.59 43.82 10.83
C ALA A 17 -7.47 44.84 10.52
N SER A 18 -6.81 45.32 11.58
CA SER A 18 -5.59 46.13 11.49
C SER A 18 -4.41 45.25 11.14
N VAL A 19 -3.77 45.57 10.00
CA VAL A 19 -2.50 44.98 9.56
C VAL A 19 -1.40 45.48 10.51
N ALA A 20 -0.88 44.60 11.36
CA ALA A 20 0.36 44.85 12.10
C ALA A 20 1.55 44.60 11.19
N ARG A 21 2.25 45.67 10.84
CA ARG A 21 3.56 45.68 10.15
C ARG A 21 4.66 45.34 11.18
N GLY A 22 5.60 44.48 10.74
CA GLY A 22 7.01 44.56 11.14
C GLY A 22 7.41 43.72 12.35
N ALA A 23 7.73 42.45 12.10
CA ALA A 23 8.74 41.76 12.91
C ALA A 23 10.05 41.73 12.12
N THR A 24 10.96 42.66 12.46
CA THR A 24 12.35 42.68 12.00
C THR A 24 13.07 41.46 12.59
N CYS A 25 13.54 40.63 11.68
CA CYS A 25 14.41 39.49 12.04
C CYS A 25 15.76 40.07 12.51
N ALA A 26 16.06 39.95 13.81
CA ALA A 26 17.34 40.32 14.37
C ALA A 26 18.39 39.31 13.90
N MET A 27 19.33 39.79 13.08
CA MET A 27 20.55 39.06 12.69
C MET A 27 21.43 38.82 13.94
N LEU A 28 21.70 37.57 14.24
CA LEU A 28 22.72 37.16 15.20
C LEU A 28 24.11 37.54 14.67
N PRO A 29 25.02 38.05 15.53
CA PRO A 29 26.36 38.48 15.08
C PRO A 29 27.21 37.25 14.70
N THR A 30 27.76 37.29 13.49
CA THR A 30 28.75 36.33 13.01
C THR A 30 30.03 36.43 13.85
N ARG A 31 30.35 35.37 14.55
CA ARG A 31 31.67 35.19 15.24
C ARG A 31 32.77 35.21 14.15
N LYS A 32 33.67 36.20 14.19
CA LYS A 32 34.90 36.22 13.42
C LYS A 32 35.80 35.05 13.81
N ALA A 33 36.17 34.24 12.84
CA ALA A 33 37.16 33.18 13.04
C ALA A 33 38.56 33.80 13.19
N PRO A 34 39.47 33.25 14.03
CA PRO A 34 40.81 33.74 14.25
C PRO A 34 41.66 33.54 13.00
N ALA A 35 42.41 34.64 12.66
CA ALA A 35 43.29 34.72 11.50
C ALA A 35 44.66 34.07 11.81
N THR A 36 44.71 32.73 11.83
CA THR A 36 45.99 32.00 11.90
C THR A 36 45.85 30.62 11.27
N LEU A 37 45.75 30.57 9.98
CA LEU A 37 46.12 29.38 9.17
C LEU A 37 46.40 29.79 7.72
N LYS A 38 47.29 30.80 7.56
CA LYS A 38 47.92 31.10 6.25
C LYS A 38 49.39 30.73 6.38
N GLN A 39 49.71 29.43 6.21
CA GLN A 39 51.07 28.99 5.82
C GLN A 39 51.02 27.47 5.63
N ALA A 40 51.20 27.05 4.43
CA ALA A 40 51.68 25.77 3.91
C ALA A 40 50.82 25.23 2.74
N VAL A 41 50.68 26.06 1.68
CA VAL A 41 50.44 25.46 0.36
C VAL A 41 51.81 25.46 -0.34
N ARG A 42 52.58 24.40 -0.15
CA ARG A 42 53.74 24.06 -0.99
C ARG A 42 53.24 23.79 -2.40
N LYS A 43 53.61 24.68 -3.35
CA LYS A 43 53.47 24.43 -4.76
C LYS A 43 54.30 23.24 -5.18
N THR A 44 53.71 22.08 -5.25
CA THR A 44 54.29 20.92 -5.94
C THR A 44 53.82 20.99 -7.37
N THR A 45 54.66 21.53 -8.24
CA THR A 45 54.52 21.45 -9.69
C THR A 45 54.74 19.98 -10.09
N LEU A 46 53.65 19.23 -10.25
CA LEU A 46 53.68 17.91 -10.88
C LEU A 46 53.80 18.14 -12.40
N LYS A 47 54.99 17.81 -12.94
CA LYS A 47 55.29 17.73 -14.34
C LYS A 47 54.33 16.74 -14.97
N ALA A 48 53.41 17.18 -15.86
CA ALA A 48 52.53 16.31 -16.62
C ALA A 48 53.37 15.40 -17.53
N ARG A 49 53.48 14.16 -17.17
CA ARG A 49 53.95 13.08 -18.09
C ARG A 49 52.78 12.83 -19.06
N GLY A 50 53.03 13.10 -20.34
CA GLY A 50 52.12 12.73 -21.42
C GLY A 50 51.84 11.22 -21.46
N GLY A 51 50.82 10.81 -20.73
CA GLY A 51 50.23 9.50 -20.87
C GLY A 51 49.22 9.53 -22.01
N LYS A 52 49.40 8.67 -23.02
CA LYS A 52 48.41 8.45 -24.07
C LYS A 52 47.08 8.11 -23.40
N CYS A 53 46.05 8.94 -23.65
CA CYS A 53 44.69 8.71 -23.25
C CYS A 53 44.24 7.38 -23.85
N GLY A 54 44.19 6.32 -23.07
CA GLY A 54 43.54 5.08 -23.46
C GLY A 54 42.04 5.34 -23.66
N PRO A 55 41.35 4.45 -24.40
CA PRO A 55 39.93 4.63 -24.66
C PRO A 55 39.21 4.84 -23.35
N VAL A 56 38.48 5.98 -23.26
CA VAL A 56 37.59 6.27 -22.16
C VAL A 56 36.65 5.06 -22.06
N ARG A 57 36.82 4.25 -21.02
CA ARG A 57 35.80 3.27 -20.67
C ARG A 57 34.55 4.09 -20.41
N GLU A 58 33.62 4.01 -21.34
CA GLU A 58 32.27 4.47 -21.09
C GLU A 58 31.82 3.76 -19.81
N THR A 59 31.72 4.54 -18.75
CA THR A 59 31.02 4.09 -17.54
C THR A 59 29.62 3.77 -18.01
N VAL A 60 29.32 2.47 -18.09
CA VAL A 60 27.96 2.01 -18.28
C VAL A 60 27.18 2.59 -17.13
N THR A 61 26.52 3.71 -17.38
CA THR A 61 25.56 4.29 -16.46
C THR A 61 24.47 3.22 -16.38
N MET A 62 24.45 2.49 -15.27
CA MET A 62 23.32 1.61 -15.00
C MET A 62 22.08 2.50 -15.08
N MET A 63 21.31 2.33 -16.15
CA MET A 63 19.99 2.93 -16.24
C MET A 63 19.25 2.60 -14.95
N PRO A 64 18.58 3.58 -14.31
CA PRO A 64 17.69 3.25 -13.21
C PRO A 64 16.82 2.09 -13.70
N ILE A 65 16.68 1.04 -12.89
CA ILE A 65 15.92 -0.16 -13.25
C ILE A 65 14.49 0.31 -13.47
N GLY A 66 14.19 0.73 -14.69
CA GLY A 66 12.85 1.03 -15.13
C GLY A 66 12.03 -0.24 -15.18
N VAL A 67 10.73 -0.12 -15.23
CA VAL A 67 9.82 -1.27 -15.38
C VAL A 67 10.28 -2.08 -16.61
N PRO A 68 10.60 -3.38 -16.45
CA PRO A 68 11.08 -4.20 -17.56
C PRO A 68 9.99 -4.32 -18.62
N ARG A 69 10.37 -4.13 -19.88
CA ARG A 69 9.52 -4.34 -21.04
C ARG A 69 9.68 -5.76 -21.55
N VAL A 70 8.57 -6.38 -21.87
CA VAL A 70 8.52 -7.73 -22.41
C VAL A 70 7.87 -7.75 -23.79
N PRO A 71 8.30 -8.62 -24.71
CA PRO A 71 7.62 -8.78 -25.99
C PRO A 71 6.30 -9.50 -25.74
N TYR A 72 5.19 -8.83 -26.05
CA TYR A 72 3.85 -9.38 -25.93
C TYR A 72 3.20 -9.52 -27.31
N ARG A 73 2.59 -10.67 -27.57
CA ARG A 73 1.83 -10.90 -28.78
C ARG A 73 0.35 -10.72 -28.48
N THR A 74 -0.27 -9.73 -29.08
CA THR A 74 -1.70 -9.50 -28.94
C THR A 74 -2.49 -10.66 -29.56
N PRO A 75 -3.42 -11.27 -28.84
CA PRO A 75 -4.29 -12.29 -29.42
C PRO A 75 -5.05 -11.72 -30.64
N GLY A 76 -4.89 -12.39 -31.81
CA GLY A 76 -5.50 -11.94 -33.07
C GLY A 76 -4.61 -11.11 -33.98
N GLU A 77 -3.50 -10.57 -33.51
CA GLU A 77 -2.49 -9.87 -34.30
C GLU A 77 -1.19 -10.65 -34.36
N ASN A 78 -0.54 -10.70 -35.54
CA ASN A 78 0.76 -11.38 -35.69
C ASN A 78 1.95 -10.48 -35.33
N SER A 79 1.70 -9.31 -34.74
CA SER A 79 2.74 -8.34 -34.38
C SER A 79 3.16 -8.49 -32.92
N TRP A 80 4.46 -8.37 -32.67
CA TRP A 80 5.03 -8.30 -31.32
C TRP A 80 5.13 -6.84 -30.92
N GLN A 81 4.61 -6.53 -29.71
CA GLN A 81 4.71 -5.19 -29.11
C GLN A 81 5.53 -5.28 -27.80
N TRP A 82 6.39 -4.30 -27.57
CA TRP A 82 7.08 -4.17 -26.30
C TRP A 82 6.16 -3.48 -25.28
N VAL A 83 5.70 -4.25 -24.32
CA VAL A 83 4.76 -3.80 -23.29
C VAL A 83 5.41 -3.90 -21.91
N ASP A 84 5.08 -3.01 -21.00
CA ASP A 84 5.53 -3.11 -19.62
C ASP A 84 4.98 -4.38 -18.98
N ILE A 85 5.80 -5.03 -18.13
CA ILE A 85 5.43 -6.31 -17.50
C ILE A 85 4.12 -6.24 -16.72
N TRP A 86 3.86 -5.12 -16.07
CA TRP A 86 2.61 -4.93 -15.32
C TRP A 86 1.39 -4.95 -16.25
N ASN A 87 1.46 -4.26 -17.37
CA ASN A 87 0.40 -4.27 -18.37
C ASN A 87 0.18 -5.65 -18.98
N CYS A 88 1.26 -6.43 -19.15
CA CYS A 88 1.16 -7.81 -19.59
C CYS A 88 0.42 -8.68 -18.56
N LEU A 89 0.78 -8.56 -17.28
CA LEU A 89 0.15 -9.30 -16.19
C LEU A 89 -1.32 -8.92 -16.01
N TYR A 90 -1.66 -7.64 -16.12
CA TYR A 90 -3.06 -7.20 -16.06
C TYR A 90 -3.92 -7.81 -17.17
N ARG A 91 -3.37 -7.94 -18.39
CA ARG A 91 -4.08 -8.64 -19.49
C ARG A 91 -4.35 -10.11 -19.18
N GLU A 92 -3.44 -10.75 -18.40
CA GLU A 92 -3.64 -12.12 -17.90
C GLU A 92 -4.47 -12.15 -16.59
N ARG A 93 -5.09 -11.03 -16.21
CA ARG A 93 -5.94 -10.88 -15.02
C ARG A 93 -5.19 -11.14 -13.71
N ILE A 94 -3.90 -10.88 -13.69
CA ILE A 94 -3.02 -10.98 -12.53
C ILE A 94 -2.73 -9.57 -12.03
N ILE A 95 -3.13 -9.29 -10.81
CA ILE A 95 -2.96 -7.99 -10.15
C ILE A 95 -1.98 -8.15 -9.00
N PHE A 96 -1.01 -7.24 -8.88
CA PHE A 96 -0.01 -7.30 -7.83
C PHE A 96 -0.26 -6.24 -6.75
N LEU A 97 -0.30 -6.71 -5.50
CA LEU A 97 -0.20 -5.90 -4.29
C LEU A 97 1.18 -6.16 -3.68
N GLY A 98 2.20 -5.46 -4.17
CA GLY A 98 3.62 -5.72 -3.83
C GLY A 98 4.25 -4.68 -2.89
N GLN A 99 3.48 -3.75 -2.34
CA GLN A 99 3.96 -2.68 -1.47
C GLN A 99 2.97 -2.39 -0.34
N GLN A 100 3.27 -1.39 0.48
CA GLN A 100 2.34 -0.92 1.51
C GLN A 100 1.08 -0.34 0.85
N ILE A 101 -0.07 -0.59 1.47
CA ILE A 101 -1.36 -0.12 0.97
C ILE A 101 -1.54 1.33 1.40
N ASP A 102 -1.47 2.23 0.44
CA ASP A 102 -1.77 3.64 0.56
C ASP A 102 -2.99 4.01 -0.32
N GLU A 103 -3.39 5.26 -0.28
CA GLU A 103 -4.54 5.74 -1.04
C GLU A 103 -4.31 5.65 -2.55
N GLU A 104 -3.10 5.95 -3.03
CA GLU A 104 -2.77 5.91 -4.45
C GLU A 104 -2.85 4.48 -5.01
N LEU A 105 -2.19 3.54 -4.32
CA LEU A 105 -2.24 2.12 -4.69
C LEU A 105 -3.66 1.57 -4.61
N GLY A 106 -4.41 1.91 -3.55
CA GLY A 106 -5.79 1.50 -3.37
C GLY A 106 -6.66 1.88 -4.57
N ASN A 107 -6.62 3.15 -4.97
CA ASN A 107 -7.35 3.66 -6.12
C ASN A 107 -6.91 3.00 -7.44
N GLN A 108 -5.62 2.75 -7.62
CA GLN A 108 -5.09 2.07 -8.80
C GLN A 108 -5.59 0.62 -8.89
N LEU A 109 -5.58 -0.12 -7.79
CA LEU A 109 -6.08 -1.50 -7.76
C LEU A 109 -7.58 -1.57 -8.01
N VAL A 110 -8.35 -0.70 -7.36
CA VAL A 110 -9.81 -0.59 -7.58
C VAL A 110 -10.12 -0.31 -9.05
N GLY A 111 -9.46 0.69 -9.65
CA GLY A 111 -9.65 1.01 -11.07
C GLY A 111 -9.29 -0.15 -11.99
N THR A 112 -8.19 -0.87 -11.67
CA THR A 112 -7.76 -2.05 -12.45
C THR A 112 -8.78 -3.19 -12.35
N MET A 113 -9.29 -3.49 -11.15
CA MET A 113 -10.30 -4.54 -10.96
C MET A 113 -11.59 -4.23 -11.71
N LEU A 114 -12.10 -3.00 -11.60
CA LEU A 114 -13.31 -2.57 -12.29
C LEU A 114 -13.14 -2.63 -13.81
N TYR A 115 -11.97 -2.23 -14.33
CA TYR A 115 -11.66 -2.32 -15.75
C TYR A 115 -11.64 -3.77 -16.24
N LEU A 116 -10.99 -4.67 -15.53
CA LEU A 116 -10.93 -6.09 -15.89
C LEU A 116 -12.29 -6.76 -15.81
N ASP A 117 -13.11 -6.43 -14.82
CA ASP A 117 -14.49 -6.94 -14.71
C ASP A 117 -15.36 -6.46 -15.87
N SER A 118 -15.17 -5.22 -16.34
CA SER A 118 -15.90 -4.67 -17.48
C SER A 118 -15.57 -5.35 -18.82
N ILE A 119 -14.34 -5.88 -18.97
CA ILE A 119 -13.93 -6.62 -20.17
C ILE A 119 -14.60 -8.00 -20.23
N ASP A 120 -14.52 -8.75 -19.13
CA ASP A 120 -15.09 -10.10 -19.04
C ASP A 120 -15.39 -10.44 -17.57
N GLY A 121 -16.64 -10.33 -17.19
CA GLY A 121 -17.10 -10.63 -15.83
C GLY A 121 -17.23 -12.15 -15.52
N GLN A 122 -16.90 -13.04 -16.46
CA GLN A 122 -16.99 -14.49 -16.24
C GLN A 122 -15.65 -15.13 -15.89
N LYS A 123 -14.54 -14.44 -16.19
CA LYS A 123 -13.21 -14.96 -15.90
C LYS A 123 -12.72 -14.48 -14.55
N ASP A 124 -12.11 -15.37 -13.79
CA ASP A 124 -11.50 -15.06 -12.50
C ASP A 124 -10.38 -14.03 -12.61
N MET A 125 -10.20 -13.25 -11.56
CA MET A 125 -9.05 -12.39 -11.33
C MET A 125 -8.22 -12.94 -10.19
N TYR A 126 -6.90 -12.71 -10.20
CA TYR A 126 -6.00 -13.16 -9.14
C TYR A 126 -5.22 -11.98 -8.56
N LEU A 127 -5.39 -11.75 -7.27
CA LEU A 127 -4.64 -10.76 -6.51
C LEU A 127 -3.45 -11.42 -5.82
N TYR A 128 -2.24 -11.10 -6.29
CA TYR A 128 -0.98 -11.57 -5.71
C TYR A 128 -0.52 -10.61 -4.62
N ILE A 129 -0.42 -11.10 -3.39
CA ILE A 129 -0.20 -10.30 -2.19
C ILE A 129 1.19 -10.54 -1.61
N ASN A 130 2.00 -9.46 -1.56
CA ASN A 130 3.24 -9.38 -0.81
C ASN A 130 3.34 -8.00 -0.17
N SER A 131 2.61 -7.81 0.92
CA SER A 131 2.47 -6.51 1.58
C SER A 131 2.59 -6.63 3.08
N MET A 132 3.20 -5.63 3.68
CA MET A 132 3.28 -5.47 5.14
C MET A 132 2.00 -4.88 5.74
N GLY A 133 0.99 -4.59 4.92
CA GLY A 133 -0.25 -3.93 5.31
C GLY A 133 -0.28 -2.48 4.86
N GLY A 134 -1.02 -1.65 5.58
CA GLY A 134 -1.17 -0.22 5.29
C GLY A 134 -2.47 0.34 5.84
N ASP A 135 -3.01 1.35 5.19
CA ASP A 135 -4.19 2.07 5.64
C ASP A 135 -5.47 1.25 5.51
N VAL A 136 -6.36 1.42 6.48
CA VAL A 136 -7.63 0.67 6.57
C VAL A 136 -8.59 1.08 5.46
N VAL A 137 -8.72 2.38 5.19
CA VAL A 137 -9.71 2.92 4.23
C VAL A 137 -9.46 2.41 2.81
N PRO A 138 -8.24 2.51 2.22
CA PRO A 138 -7.95 1.93 0.91
C PRO A 138 -8.14 0.41 0.89
N THR A 139 -7.79 -0.28 1.97
CA THR A 139 -7.98 -1.73 2.09
C THR A 139 -9.45 -2.13 2.01
N LEU A 140 -10.32 -1.41 2.70
CA LEU A 140 -11.77 -1.64 2.64
C LEU A 140 -12.33 -1.32 1.25
N ALA A 141 -11.83 -0.29 0.57
CA ALA A 141 -12.21 0.02 -0.80
C ALA A 141 -11.86 -1.12 -1.77
N ILE A 142 -10.67 -1.74 -1.60
CA ILE A 142 -10.28 -2.92 -2.38
C ILE A 142 -11.21 -4.09 -2.07
N TYR A 143 -11.49 -4.37 -0.79
CA TYR A 143 -12.40 -5.44 -0.37
C TYR A 143 -13.83 -5.27 -0.91
N ASP A 144 -14.36 -4.06 -0.82
CA ASP A 144 -15.68 -3.74 -1.35
C ASP A 144 -15.74 -3.95 -2.87
N THR A 145 -14.67 -3.55 -3.58
CA THR A 145 -14.55 -3.77 -5.02
C THR A 145 -14.46 -5.26 -5.37
N MET A 146 -13.69 -6.05 -4.61
CA MET A 146 -13.63 -7.51 -4.77
C MET A 146 -15.01 -8.14 -4.63
N SER A 147 -15.81 -7.65 -3.69
CA SER A 147 -17.18 -8.13 -3.46
C SER A 147 -18.19 -7.62 -4.49
N PHE A 148 -17.96 -6.46 -5.10
CA PHE A 148 -18.81 -5.84 -6.09
C PHE A 148 -18.65 -6.45 -7.48
N CYS A 149 -17.41 -6.85 -7.86
CA CYS A 149 -17.12 -7.45 -9.16
C CYS A 149 -17.92 -8.75 -9.37
N LYS A 150 -18.32 -8.99 -10.62
CA LYS A 150 -18.98 -10.25 -11.04
C LYS A 150 -17.98 -11.40 -11.11
N SER A 151 -16.74 -11.08 -11.46
CA SER A 151 -15.63 -12.02 -11.52
C SER A 151 -15.20 -12.42 -10.11
N ASP A 152 -14.95 -13.71 -9.87
CA ASP A 152 -14.35 -14.15 -8.61
C ASP A 152 -12.91 -13.65 -8.49
N VAL A 153 -12.58 -13.07 -7.34
CA VAL A 153 -11.22 -12.61 -7.05
C VAL A 153 -10.51 -13.64 -6.16
N GLY A 154 -9.64 -14.43 -6.77
CA GLY A 154 -8.75 -15.33 -6.04
C GLY A 154 -7.57 -14.58 -5.44
N THR A 155 -7.10 -15.00 -4.27
CA THR A 155 -5.96 -14.36 -3.58
C THR A 155 -4.80 -15.33 -3.47
N VAL A 156 -3.58 -14.83 -3.77
CA VAL A 156 -2.36 -15.62 -3.70
C VAL A 156 -1.31 -14.90 -2.87
N GLY A 157 -1.02 -15.41 -1.68
CA GLY A 157 0.02 -14.84 -0.81
C GLY A 157 1.42 -15.38 -1.13
N PHE A 158 2.41 -14.50 -1.20
CA PHE A 158 3.81 -14.86 -1.31
C PHE A 158 4.69 -13.87 -0.51
N GLY A 159 5.79 -14.35 0.05
CA GLY A 159 6.64 -13.52 0.91
C GLY A 159 5.95 -13.16 2.22
N GLY A 160 5.24 -12.04 2.27
CA GLY A 160 4.53 -11.56 3.45
C GLY A 160 3.11 -11.07 3.14
N ALA A 161 2.11 -11.56 3.88
CA ALA A 161 0.75 -11.03 3.87
C ALA A 161 0.41 -10.62 5.30
N MET A 162 0.70 -9.36 5.65
CA MET A 162 0.63 -8.89 7.03
C MET A 162 -0.45 -7.84 7.21
N ALA A 163 -1.04 -7.78 8.39
CA ALA A 163 -2.06 -6.81 8.78
C ALA A 163 -3.20 -6.73 7.74
N MET A 164 -3.35 -5.60 7.07
CA MET A 164 -4.35 -5.40 6.02
C MET A 164 -4.14 -6.30 4.81
N GLY A 165 -2.88 -6.68 4.47
CA GLY A 165 -2.59 -7.67 3.43
C GLY A 165 -3.08 -9.07 3.80
N GLY A 166 -2.95 -9.47 5.06
CA GLY A 166 -3.52 -10.72 5.59
C GLY A 166 -5.05 -10.71 5.60
N PHE A 167 -5.65 -9.56 5.88
CA PHE A 167 -7.10 -9.38 5.77
C PHE A 167 -7.59 -9.61 4.34
N LEU A 168 -6.99 -8.95 3.34
CA LEU A 168 -7.35 -9.14 1.93
C LEU A 168 -7.14 -10.58 1.45
N LEU A 169 -6.08 -11.24 1.93
CA LEU A 169 -5.81 -12.65 1.62
C LEU A 169 -6.96 -13.55 2.09
N ALA A 170 -7.45 -13.33 3.30
CA ALA A 170 -8.56 -14.10 3.88
C ALA A 170 -9.90 -13.82 3.18
N CYS A 171 -10.09 -12.60 2.66
CA CYS A 171 -11.33 -12.16 2.02
C CYS A 171 -11.44 -12.55 0.54
N GLY A 172 -10.48 -13.28 -0.02
CA GLY A 172 -10.58 -13.82 -1.38
C GLY A 172 -11.74 -14.80 -1.55
N ALA A 173 -12.10 -15.10 -2.80
CA ALA A 173 -13.15 -16.06 -3.11
C ALA A 173 -12.83 -17.43 -2.52
N LYS A 174 -13.80 -18.04 -1.80
CA LYS A 174 -13.64 -19.36 -1.16
C LYS A 174 -13.24 -20.43 -2.18
N GLY A 175 -12.25 -21.26 -1.84
CA GLY A 175 -11.64 -22.25 -2.72
C GLY A 175 -10.54 -21.71 -3.64
N LYS A 176 -10.38 -20.38 -3.73
CA LYS A 176 -9.38 -19.71 -4.58
C LYS A 176 -8.32 -18.93 -3.78
N ARG A 177 -8.29 -19.10 -2.46
CA ARG A 177 -7.28 -18.49 -1.57
C ARG A 177 -6.09 -19.43 -1.43
N ALA A 178 -4.90 -18.97 -1.81
CA ALA A 178 -3.72 -19.81 -1.82
C ALA A 178 -2.49 -19.07 -1.28
N VAL A 179 -1.49 -19.81 -0.81
CA VAL A 179 -0.18 -19.25 -0.43
C VAL A 179 0.95 -20.16 -0.85
N LEU A 180 2.15 -19.59 -0.95
CA LEU A 180 3.39 -20.33 -1.12
C LEU A 180 3.89 -20.88 0.24
N PRO A 181 4.70 -21.94 0.26
CA PRO A 181 5.12 -22.64 1.49
C PRO A 181 5.88 -21.80 2.50
N ASN A 182 6.55 -20.75 2.06
CA ASN A 182 7.37 -19.88 2.90
C ASN A 182 6.71 -18.52 3.19
N THR A 183 5.43 -18.37 2.89
CA THR A 183 4.69 -17.12 3.13
C THR A 183 4.47 -16.94 4.63
N LYS A 184 4.72 -15.73 5.12
CA LYS A 184 4.35 -15.32 6.47
C LYS A 184 3.02 -14.59 6.43
N ILE A 185 2.08 -15.04 7.24
CA ILE A 185 0.76 -14.43 7.34
C ILE A 185 0.61 -13.88 8.75
N MET A 186 0.16 -12.64 8.88
CA MET A 186 -0.12 -12.04 10.17
C MET A 186 -1.40 -11.23 10.09
N ILE A 187 -2.26 -11.40 11.06
CA ILE A 187 -3.51 -10.66 11.19
C ILE A 187 -3.59 -10.05 12.58
N HIS A 188 -4.02 -8.80 12.66
CA HIS A 188 -4.28 -8.11 13.91
C HIS A 188 -5.45 -7.13 13.75
N GLN A 189 -5.92 -6.59 14.88
CA GLN A 189 -6.93 -5.53 14.87
C GLN A 189 -6.38 -4.23 14.29
N PRO A 190 -7.23 -3.37 13.67
CA PRO A 190 -6.79 -2.07 13.20
C PRO A 190 -6.27 -1.21 14.36
N SER A 191 -5.18 -0.49 14.11
CA SER A 191 -4.58 0.44 15.05
C SER A 191 -4.58 1.85 14.46
N GLY A 192 -4.69 2.84 15.32
CA GLY A 192 -4.64 4.25 14.93
C GLY A 192 -4.12 5.10 16.08
N ALA A 193 -3.74 6.33 15.78
CA ALA A 193 -3.33 7.33 16.75
C ALA A 193 -4.15 8.61 16.54
N ALA A 194 -4.82 9.05 17.59
CA ALA A 194 -5.59 10.29 17.57
C ALA A 194 -4.86 11.36 18.38
N ARG A 195 -4.82 12.58 17.86
CA ARG A 195 -4.22 13.73 18.53
C ARG A 195 -5.09 14.97 18.26
N GLY A 196 -5.48 15.68 19.29
CA GLY A 196 -6.31 16.88 19.15
C GLY A 196 -7.07 17.18 20.43
N GLN A 197 -8.24 17.81 20.30
CA GLN A 197 -9.13 18.08 21.42
C GLN A 197 -9.77 16.77 21.93
N ALA A 198 -10.22 16.76 23.17
CA ALA A 198 -10.81 15.57 23.79
C ALA A 198 -12.00 14.99 23.00
N ALA A 199 -12.82 15.86 22.43
CA ALA A 199 -13.95 15.47 21.60
C ALA A 199 -13.51 14.78 20.30
N ASP A 200 -12.44 15.24 19.67
CA ASP A 200 -11.89 14.68 18.43
C ASP A 200 -11.29 13.30 18.72
N ILE A 201 -10.51 13.17 19.79
CA ILE A 201 -9.94 11.89 20.23
C ILE A 201 -11.05 10.86 20.51
N TYR A 202 -12.12 11.29 21.16
CA TYR A 202 -13.25 10.40 21.43
C TYR A 202 -13.95 9.92 20.16
N ASN A 203 -14.17 10.82 19.20
CA ASN A 203 -14.81 10.48 17.93
C ASN A 203 -13.93 9.51 17.12
N GLU A 204 -12.62 9.75 17.05
CA GLU A 204 -11.66 8.88 16.36
C GLU A 204 -11.60 7.48 17.01
N ALA A 205 -11.55 7.43 18.35
CA ALA A 205 -11.56 6.16 19.06
C ALA A 205 -12.86 5.36 18.81
N ARG A 206 -14.00 6.04 18.72
CA ARG A 206 -15.29 5.41 18.42
C ARG A 206 -15.33 4.86 17.02
N GLU A 207 -14.75 5.56 16.04
CA GLU A 207 -14.66 5.09 14.65
C GLU A 207 -13.73 3.88 14.53
N LEU A 208 -12.58 3.89 15.19
CA LEU A 208 -11.68 2.72 15.23
C LEU A 208 -12.35 1.49 15.83
N LEU A 209 -13.16 1.65 16.87
CA LEU A 209 -13.93 0.54 17.46
C LEU A 209 -15.00 0.01 16.49
N ARG A 210 -15.63 0.89 15.72
CA ARG A 210 -16.57 0.50 14.66
C ARG A 210 -15.89 -0.30 13.56
N LEU A 211 -14.75 0.20 13.05
CA LEU A 211 -13.95 -0.47 12.03
C LEU A 211 -13.43 -1.83 12.51
N ARG A 212 -12.92 -1.90 13.75
CA ARG A 212 -12.51 -3.16 14.37
C ARG A 212 -13.63 -4.19 14.37
N THR A 213 -14.83 -3.78 14.76
CA THR A 213 -15.99 -4.66 14.81
C THR A 213 -16.39 -5.13 13.42
N TYR A 214 -16.43 -4.23 12.44
CA TYR A 214 -16.73 -4.55 11.05
C TYR A 214 -15.73 -5.57 10.47
N MET A 215 -14.43 -5.28 10.57
CA MET A 215 -13.38 -6.17 10.07
C MET A 215 -13.40 -7.55 10.74
N SER A 216 -13.65 -7.59 12.06
CA SER A 216 -13.79 -8.87 12.77
C SER A 216 -14.99 -9.67 12.27
N THR A 217 -16.09 -9.02 11.90
CA THR A 217 -17.27 -9.67 11.33
C THR A 217 -16.96 -10.25 9.95
N VAL A 218 -16.31 -9.47 9.07
CA VAL A 218 -15.91 -9.91 7.74
C VAL A 218 -14.96 -11.11 7.83
N LEU A 219 -13.94 -11.02 8.68
CA LEU A 219 -13.00 -12.13 8.90
C LEU A 219 -13.71 -13.36 9.44
N ALA A 220 -14.63 -13.23 10.40
CA ALA A 220 -15.39 -14.35 10.95
C ALA A 220 -16.19 -15.08 9.87
N GLN A 221 -16.79 -14.35 8.94
CA GLN A 221 -17.49 -14.91 7.77
C GLN A 221 -16.53 -15.59 6.77
N ALA A 222 -15.36 -14.99 6.55
CA ALA A 222 -14.36 -15.54 5.64
C ALA A 222 -13.75 -16.86 6.14
N VAL A 223 -13.56 -16.97 7.47
CA VAL A 223 -12.92 -18.13 8.14
C VAL A 223 -13.92 -19.16 8.70
N ASP A 224 -15.23 -18.90 8.59
CA ASP A 224 -16.31 -19.71 9.14
C ASP A 224 -16.16 -19.97 10.67
N LYS A 225 -15.80 -18.92 11.43
CA LYS A 225 -15.64 -19.01 12.89
C LYS A 225 -16.50 -17.98 13.62
N PRO A 226 -16.84 -18.23 14.91
CA PRO A 226 -17.58 -17.27 15.72
C PRO A 226 -16.80 -15.95 15.85
N MET A 227 -17.50 -14.82 15.73
CA MET A 227 -16.92 -13.47 15.79
C MET A 227 -16.15 -13.22 17.09
N GLU A 228 -16.67 -13.73 18.22
CA GLU A 228 -16.07 -13.54 19.54
C GLU A 228 -14.67 -14.15 19.59
N ARG A 229 -14.52 -15.35 19.02
CA ARG A 229 -13.23 -16.04 18.95
C ARG A 229 -12.23 -15.29 18.09
N VAL A 230 -12.64 -14.85 16.89
CA VAL A 230 -11.82 -14.06 15.98
C VAL A 230 -11.37 -12.75 16.64
N LYS A 231 -12.30 -12.09 17.37
CA LYS A 231 -12.04 -10.84 18.07
C LYS A 231 -11.06 -10.99 19.23
N GLU A 232 -11.07 -12.13 19.92
CA GLU A 232 -10.14 -12.47 21.00
C GLU A 232 -8.74 -12.77 20.45
N GLU A 233 -8.65 -13.63 19.44
CA GLU A 233 -7.39 -14.09 18.87
C GLU A 233 -6.62 -12.96 18.18
N PHE A 234 -7.32 -12.04 17.51
CA PHE A 234 -6.68 -10.90 16.79
C PHE A 234 -6.56 -9.62 17.62
N LYS A 235 -6.70 -9.68 18.93
CA LYS A 235 -6.37 -8.55 19.82
C LYS A 235 -4.89 -8.14 19.75
N ARG A 236 -4.03 -9.10 19.42
CA ARG A 236 -2.58 -8.93 19.23
C ARG A 236 -2.19 -9.51 17.89
N ASP A 237 -0.94 -9.24 17.49
CA ASP A 237 -0.38 -9.79 16.27
C ASP A 237 -0.40 -11.31 16.32
N PHE A 238 -1.18 -11.90 15.45
CA PHE A 238 -1.29 -13.35 15.34
C PHE A 238 -0.65 -13.83 14.04
N TYR A 239 0.43 -14.58 14.17
CA TYR A 239 1.19 -15.11 13.06
C TYR A 239 0.75 -16.53 12.73
N PHE A 240 0.56 -16.79 11.44
CA PHE A 240 0.26 -18.11 10.93
C PHE A 240 1.39 -18.64 10.07
N SER A 241 1.77 -19.88 10.27
CA SER A 241 2.42 -20.67 9.24
C SER A 241 1.40 -21.03 8.15
N PRO A 242 1.82 -21.35 6.92
CA PRO A 242 0.88 -21.75 5.87
C PRO A 242 -0.02 -22.92 6.24
N LYS A 243 0.48 -23.90 7.00
CA LYS A 243 -0.30 -25.05 7.48
C LYS A 243 -1.37 -24.63 8.48
N GLU A 244 -1.00 -23.87 9.48
CA GLU A 244 -1.94 -23.31 10.47
C GLU A 244 -2.99 -22.42 9.82
N ALA A 245 -2.64 -21.66 8.79
CA ALA A 245 -3.57 -20.80 8.07
C ALA A 245 -4.64 -21.60 7.30
N VAL A 246 -4.30 -22.79 6.78
CA VAL A 246 -5.28 -23.71 6.19
C VAL A 246 -6.18 -24.29 7.28
N GLU A 247 -5.61 -24.78 8.39
CA GLU A 247 -6.37 -25.34 9.51
C GLU A 247 -7.29 -24.29 10.15
N TYR A 248 -6.84 -23.05 10.19
CA TYR A 248 -7.64 -21.94 10.69
C TYR A 248 -8.76 -21.54 9.74
N GLY A 249 -8.58 -21.71 8.44
CA GLY A 249 -9.52 -21.33 7.38
C GLY A 249 -9.25 -19.95 6.74
N VAL A 250 -8.10 -19.36 7.02
CA VAL A 250 -7.68 -18.09 6.36
C VAL A 250 -7.43 -18.31 4.86
N ILE A 251 -6.93 -19.48 4.52
CA ILE A 251 -6.62 -19.88 3.14
C ILE A 251 -7.15 -21.29 2.87
N ASP A 252 -7.30 -21.63 1.59
CA ASP A 252 -7.85 -22.92 1.18
C ASP A 252 -6.78 -23.93 0.81
N ARG A 253 -5.62 -23.46 0.29
CA ARG A 253 -4.56 -24.37 -0.18
C ARG A 253 -3.16 -23.76 -0.15
N ILE A 254 -2.15 -24.64 -0.07
CA ILE A 254 -0.74 -24.28 -0.21
C ILE A 254 -0.26 -24.73 -1.59
N ILE A 255 0.38 -23.81 -2.33
CA ILE A 255 0.95 -24.10 -3.67
C ILE A 255 2.38 -24.55 -3.49
N TYR A 256 2.62 -25.85 -3.56
CA TYR A 256 3.98 -26.39 -3.51
C TYR A 256 4.65 -26.33 -4.89
N PRO A 257 5.92 -25.92 -4.96
CA PRO A 257 6.71 -26.01 -6.19
C PRO A 257 6.79 -27.46 -6.69
N ARG A 258 6.79 -27.65 -8.01
CA ARG A 258 6.86 -29.00 -8.60
C ARG A 258 8.04 -29.82 -8.09
N LYS A 259 9.20 -29.17 -7.88
CA LYS A 259 10.41 -29.79 -7.34
C LYS A 259 10.26 -30.30 -5.90
N LEU A 260 9.49 -29.63 -5.05
CA LEU A 260 9.26 -30.05 -3.67
C LEU A 260 8.28 -31.22 -3.58
N LYS A 261 7.31 -31.31 -4.50
CA LYS A 261 6.41 -32.47 -4.58
C LYS A 261 7.16 -33.78 -4.86
N SER A 262 8.30 -33.72 -5.59
CA SER A 262 9.13 -34.90 -5.85
C SER A 262 9.99 -35.32 -4.66
N LEU A 263 10.14 -34.46 -3.64
CA LEU A 263 10.90 -34.73 -2.41
C LEU A 263 10.00 -35.18 -1.26
N GLY A 264 8.68 -35.30 -1.47
CA GLY A 264 7.73 -35.76 -0.44
C GLY A 264 7.48 -34.75 0.71
N LEU A 265 7.76 -33.46 0.48
CA LEU A 265 7.55 -32.37 1.43
C LEU A 265 6.24 -31.63 1.14
#